data_3026ea35cee69df26e5917c60d945870
#
_entry.id   3026ea35cee69df26e5917c60d945870
#
_cell.length_a   1.000
_cell.length_b   1.000
_cell.length_c   1.000
_cell.angle_alpha   90.00
_cell.angle_beta   90.00
_cell.angle_gamma   90.00
#
_symmetry.space_group_name_H-M   'P 1'
#
loop_
_entity.id
_entity.type
_entity.pdbx_description
1 polymer ?
#
loop_
_entity_poly.entity_id
_entity_poly.type
_entity_poly.pdbx_seq_one_letter_code
_entity_poly.pdbx_strand_id
1 'polypeptide(L)'
;MTQLDNLKDVYDHLQKRAPEVIDLATAVSEEEFAAFLDRLLERAASEMEASSNEFCDLDEVGLSAIVAISLNGMPGIRVIREGHSNGHVDLTITIDLTSPIQRRLAEAKIEDGPSYHVKGLDQLLGRYSTGRDRYAWLLEYVKKPNIKNRLEAIRAHLDKVKPRNQKGDCRDHDQHLKWFFHSDHLHSSGEQITVTHVGINLYPPAQAAVRT
;
A
#
# COMPACT_ATOMS: atom_id res chain seq x y z
N MET A 1 2.82 -1.09 38.66
CA MET A 1 3.82 -0.86 37.60
C MET A 1 4.73 -2.07 37.58
N THR A 2 4.78 -2.86 36.53
CA THR A 2 5.68 -4.00 36.39
C THR A 2 7.07 -3.41 36.11
N GLN A 3 8.04 -3.66 37.00
CA GLN A 3 9.42 -3.26 36.75
C GLN A 3 9.99 -4.21 35.71
N LEU A 4 10.50 -3.68 34.60
CA LEU A 4 11.15 -4.47 33.54
C LEU A 4 12.64 -4.53 33.96
N ASP A 5 13.06 -5.69 34.44
CA ASP A 5 14.37 -5.83 35.09
C ASP A 5 15.51 -6.16 34.12
N ASN A 6 15.15 -6.58 32.85
CA ASN A 6 16.13 -6.87 31.81
C ASN A 6 15.57 -6.71 30.41
N LEU A 7 16.46 -6.77 29.41
CA LEU A 7 16.11 -6.57 28.00
C LEU A 7 15.10 -7.62 27.47
N LYS A 8 15.17 -8.84 27.99
CA LYS A 8 14.22 -9.90 27.62
C LYS A 8 12.80 -9.58 28.07
N ASP A 9 12.65 -9.08 29.31
CA ASP A 9 11.33 -8.70 29.83
C ASP A 9 10.73 -7.52 29.03
N VAL A 10 11.57 -6.57 28.59
CA VAL A 10 11.17 -5.47 27.71
C VAL A 10 10.69 -6.03 26.37
N TYR A 11 11.47 -6.92 25.75
CA TYR A 11 11.11 -7.57 24.48
C TYR A 11 9.80 -8.34 24.61
N ASP A 12 9.68 -9.23 25.60
CA ASP A 12 8.48 -10.05 25.83
C ASP A 12 7.23 -9.17 26.09
N HIS A 13 7.43 -8.04 26.78
CA HIS A 13 6.36 -7.08 27.03
C HIS A 13 5.90 -6.36 25.75
N LEU A 14 6.85 -5.88 24.94
CA LEU A 14 6.57 -5.22 23.68
C LEU A 14 5.93 -6.20 22.68
N GLN A 15 6.41 -7.45 22.61
CA GLN A 15 5.85 -8.46 21.72
C GLN A 15 4.38 -8.77 22.03
N LYS A 16 3.97 -8.65 23.28
CA LYS A 16 2.55 -8.83 23.70
C LYS A 16 1.69 -7.58 23.47
N ARG A 17 2.26 -6.38 23.51
CA ARG A 17 1.54 -5.12 23.54
C ARG A 17 1.59 -4.35 22.24
N ALA A 18 2.69 -4.47 21.52
CA ALA A 18 2.97 -3.73 20.30
C ALA A 18 3.89 -4.58 19.39
N PRO A 19 3.43 -5.76 18.92
CA PRO A 19 4.24 -6.66 18.09
C PRO A 19 4.77 -5.97 16.82
N GLU A 20 4.00 -5.06 16.23
CA GLU A 20 4.41 -4.33 15.03
C GLU A 20 5.64 -3.44 15.27
N VAL A 21 5.84 -2.94 16.49
CA VAL A 21 7.05 -2.16 16.84
C VAL A 21 8.27 -3.06 16.80
N ILE A 22 8.13 -4.31 17.28
CA ILE A 22 9.20 -5.31 17.21
C ILE A 22 9.48 -5.69 15.75
N ASP A 23 8.45 -5.97 14.96
CA ASP A 23 8.58 -6.31 13.54
C ASP A 23 9.34 -5.21 12.79
N LEU A 24 8.97 -3.94 13.03
CA LEU A 24 9.67 -2.80 12.44
C LEU A 24 11.14 -2.70 12.91
N ALA A 25 11.37 -2.86 14.21
CA ALA A 25 12.71 -2.73 14.81
C ALA A 25 13.67 -3.86 14.39
N THR A 26 13.12 -5.02 14.00
CA THR A 26 13.90 -6.20 13.61
C THR A 26 13.98 -6.42 12.09
N ALA A 27 13.24 -5.66 11.29
CA ALA A 27 13.35 -5.72 9.83
C ALA A 27 14.73 -5.18 9.39
N VAL A 28 15.58 -6.07 8.85
CA VAL A 28 16.96 -5.76 8.45
C VAL A 28 17.14 -5.66 6.94
N SER A 29 16.22 -6.21 6.15
CA SER A 29 16.24 -6.15 4.68
C SER A 29 15.14 -5.26 4.13
N GLU A 30 15.32 -4.80 2.88
CA GLU A 30 14.26 -4.05 2.16
C GLU A 30 13.00 -4.91 1.95
N GLU A 31 13.18 -6.21 1.75
CA GLU A 31 12.09 -7.18 1.58
C GLU A 31 11.25 -7.33 2.86
N GLU A 32 11.91 -7.53 4.01
CA GLU A 32 11.24 -7.62 5.31
C GLU A 32 10.49 -6.34 5.65
N PHE A 33 11.11 -5.22 5.34
CA PHE A 33 10.49 -3.93 5.50
C PHE A 33 9.30 -3.71 4.56
N ALA A 34 9.44 -4.11 3.28
CA ALA A 34 8.35 -4.07 2.32
C ALA A 34 7.16 -4.91 2.80
N ALA A 35 7.43 -6.14 3.24
CA ALA A 35 6.43 -7.04 3.78
C ALA A 35 5.74 -6.50 5.05
N PHE A 36 6.48 -5.80 5.91
CA PHE A 36 5.93 -5.12 7.08
C PHE A 36 4.98 -3.99 6.68
N LEU A 37 5.38 -3.12 5.75
CA LEU A 37 4.54 -2.03 5.27
C LEU A 37 3.26 -2.53 4.58
N ASP A 38 3.34 -3.63 3.82
CA ASP A 38 2.18 -4.21 3.15
C ASP A 38 1.15 -4.72 4.18
N ARG A 39 1.58 -5.35 5.31
CA ARG A 39 0.68 -5.71 6.41
C ARG A 39 0.06 -4.50 7.11
N LEU A 40 0.84 -3.44 7.29
CA LEU A 40 0.33 -2.21 7.90
C LEU A 40 -0.74 -1.55 7.01
N LEU A 41 -0.50 -1.56 5.69
CA LEU A 41 -1.48 -1.07 4.71
C LEU A 41 -2.73 -1.95 4.66
N GLU A 42 -2.60 -3.28 4.73
CA GLU A 42 -3.75 -4.21 4.80
C GLU A 42 -4.64 -3.91 6.00
N ARG A 43 -4.05 -3.63 7.16
CA ARG A 43 -4.82 -3.22 8.34
C ARG A 43 -5.57 -1.92 8.09
N ALA A 44 -4.90 -0.90 7.55
CA ALA A 44 -5.54 0.37 7.20
C ALA A 44 -6.67 0.18 6.17
N ALA A 45 -6.45 -0.65 5.15
CA ALA A 45 -7.46 -0.99 4.14
C ALA A 45 -8.67 -1.68 4.77
N SER A 46 -8.45 -2.65 5.65
CA SER A 46 -9.53 -3.36 6.37
C SER A 46 -10.36 -2.42 7.25
N GLU A 47 -9.73 -1.47 7.94
CA GLU A 47 -10.41 -0.45 8.73
C GLU A 47 -11.26 0.49 7.85
N MET A 48 -10.72 0.88 6.68
CA MET A 48 -11.46 1.69 5.70
C MET A 48 -12.65 0.93 5.10
N GLU A 49 -12.48 -0.35 4.79
CA GLU A 49 -13.55 -1.22 4.29
C GLU A 49 -14.68 -1.40 5.31
N ALA A 50 -14.33 -1.54 6.59
CA ALA A 50 -15.30 -1.63 7.68
C ALA A 50 -16.14 -0.34 7.83
N SER A 51 -15.58 0.81 7.43
CA SER A 51 -16.23 2.13 7.47
C SER A 51 -16.59 2.63 6.06
N SER A 52 -16.86 1.73 5.12
CA SER A 52 -17.10 2.08 3.72
C SER A 52 -18.30 3.00 3.51
N ASN A 53 -19.33 2.94 4.37
CA ASN A 53 -20.47 3.87 4.31
C ASN A 53 -20.06 5.34 4.51
N GLU A 54 -19.10 5.59 5.38
CA GLU A 54 -18.60 6.92 5.71
C GLU A 54 -17.60 7.45 4.67
N PHE A 55 -16.90 6.53 3.98
CA PHE A 55 -15.80 6.88 3.09
C PHE A 55 -16.13 6.81 1.61
N CYS A 56 -17.24 6.17 1.22
CA CYS A 56 -17.60 5.98 -0.19
C CYS A 56 -17.76 7.29 -0.99
N ASP A 57 -18.12 8.40 -0.34
CA ASP A 57 -18.31 9.69 -0.99
C ASP A 57 -17.05 10.56 -1.05
N LEU A 58 -15.97 10.18 -0.34
CA LEU A 58 -14.72 10.94 -0.36
C LEU A 58 -14.02 10.81 -1.71
N ASP A 59 -13.37 11.88 -2.14
CA ASP A 59 -12.49 11.86 -3.31
C ASP A 59 -11.16 11.14 -3.04
N GLU A 60 -10.32 11.03 -4.07
CA GLU A 60 -9.00 10.41 -4.01
C GLU A 60 -8.09 11.04 -2.94
N VAL A 61 -8.15 12.37 -2.82
CA VAL A 61 -7.35 13.15 -1.84
C VAL A 61 -7.79 12.85 -0.41
N GLY A 62 -9.11 12.79 -0.17
CA GLY A 62 -9.69 12.46 1.13
C GLY A 62 -9.35 11.03 1.56
N LEU A 63 -9.46 10.07 0.64
CA LEU A 63 -9.14 8.66 0.91
C LEU A 63 -7.64 8.47 1.20
N SER A 64 -6.78 9.11 0.41
CA SER A 64 -5.32 9.09 0.64
C SER A 64 -4.94 9.75 1.97
N ALA A 65 -5.73 10.74 2.44
CA ALA A 65 -5.53 11.32 3.77
C ALA A 65 -5.79 10.31 4.88
N ILE A 66 -6.84 9.49 4.75
CA ILE A 66 -7.16 8.45 5.73
C ILE A 66 -6.05 7.41 5.79
N VAL A 67 -5.58 6.91 4.64
CA VAL A 67 -4.43 6.00 4.56
C VAL A 67 -3.21 6.62 5.26
N ALA A 68 -2.88 7.88 4.97
CA ALA A 68 -1.75 8.56 5.58
C ALA A 68 -1.88 8.68 7.10
N ILE A 69 -3.08 8.99 7.62
CA ILE A 69 -3.34 9.08 9.06
C ILE A 69 -3.17 7.72 9.72
N SER A 70 -3.75 6.66 9.13
CA SER A 70 -3.66 5.29 9.67
C SER A 70 -2.20 4.82 9.74
N LEU A 71 -1.41 5.04 8.69
CA LEU A 71 0.00 4.64 8.65
C LEU A 71 0.87 5.48 9.61
N ASN A 72 0.61 6.79 9.73
CA ASN A 72 1.32 7.66 10.68
C ASN A 72 1.04 7.31 12.15
N GLY A 73 0.00 6.53 12.44
CA GLY A 73 -0.24 5.98 13.76
C GLY A 73 0.83 5.00 14.24
N MET A 74 1.65 4.46 13.32
CA MET A 74 2.74 3.55 13.66
C MET A 74 4.00 4.34 14.03
N PRO A 75 4.56 4.17 15.26
CA PRO A 75 5.81 4.81 15.66
C PRO A 75 6.96 4.47 14.69
N GLY A 76 7.70 5.49 14.27
CA GLY A 76 8.82 5.34 13.32
C GLY A 76 8.43 5.38 11.85
N ILE A 77 7.14 5.36 11.52
CA ILE A 77 6.63 5.59 10.17
C ILE A 77 6.23 7.05 10.01
N ARG A 78 6.65 7.64 8.90
CA ARG A 78 6.25 8.98 8.48
C ARG A 78 5.68 8.94 7.08
N VAL A 79 4.45 9.42 6.93
CA VAL A 79 3.78 9.55 5.64
C VAL A 79 3.59 11.02 5.31
N ILE A 80 4.10 11.43 4.15
CA ILE A 80 3.94 12.76 3.58
C ILE A 80 2.99 12.63 2.40
N ARG A 81 1.95 13.46 2.37
CA ARG A 81 1.04 13.57 1.25
C ARG A 81 1.56 14.60 0.25
N GLU A 82 1.27 14.37 -1.03
CA GLU A 82 1.70 15.27 -2.11
C GLU A 82 3.21 15.58 -2.08
N GLY A 83 4.01 14.55 -1.78
CA GLY A 83 5.46 14.67 -1.73
C GLY A 83 6.06 15.06 -3.07
N HIS A 84 7.10 15.90 -3.06
CA HIS A 84 7.83 16.27 -4.26
C HIS A 84 8.83 15.18 -4.64
N SER A 85 8.46 14.33 -5.60
CA SER A 85 9.39 13.40 -6.27
C SER A 85 9.16 13.51 -7.77
N ASN A 86 9.91 14.36 -8.46
CA ASN A 86 9.75 14.64 -9.90
C ASN A 86 8.29 15.01 -10.32
N GLY A 87 7.51 15.59 -9.40
CA GLY A 87 6.08 15.88 -9.49
C GLY A 87 5.41 15.75 -8.13
N HIS A 88 4.10 15.56 -8.10
CA HIS A 88 3.33 15.33 -6.88
C HIS A 88 2.90 13.86 -6.82
N VAL A 89 3.62 13.05 -6.05
CA VAL A 89 3.21 11.69 -5.70
C VAL A 89 2.21 11.76 -4.54
N ASP A 90 1.16 10.97 -4.58
CA ASP A 90 0.08 11.06 -3.58
C ASP A 90 0.57 10.79 -2.16
N LEU A 91 1.41 9.75 -1.98
CA LEU A 91 1.98 9.41 -0.68
C LEU A 91 3.46 9.07 -0.81
N THR A 92 4.26 9.59 0.11
CA THR A 92 5.64 9.17 0.35
C THR A 92 5.75 8.65 1.77
N ILE A 93 6.03 7.36 1.91
CA ILE A 93 6.21 6.68 3.19
C ILE A 93 7.71 6.56 3.45
N THR A 94 8.14 7.01 4.63
CA THR A 94 9.53 6.91 5.08
C THR A 94 9.61 6.28 6.45
N ILE A 95 10.76 5.66 6.72
CA ILE A 95 11.15 5.30 8.09
C ILE A 95 12.29 6.20 8.50
N ASP A 96 12.09 6.90 9.59
CA ASP A 96 13.09 7.82 10.12
C ASP A 96 14.18 7.12 10.96
N LEU A 97 14.01 5.81 11.22
CA LEU A 97 14.86 5.05 12.16
C LEU A 97 15.99 4.27 11.49
N THR A 98 16.03 4.22 10.15
CA THR A 98 17.03 3.42 9.42
C THR A 98 18.02 4.29 8.66
N SER A 99 19.26 3.80 8.55
CA SER A 99 20.26 4.36 7.65
C SER A 99 20.76 3.24 6.72
N PRO A 100 20.57 3.33 5.40
CA PRO A 100 19.95 4.44 4.65
C PRO A 100 18.43 4.54 4.89
N ILE A 101 17.88 5.75 4.73
CA ILE A 101 16.45 5.99 4.85
C ILE A 101 15.72 5.16 3.80
N GLN A 102 14.84 4.29 4.26
CA GLN A 102 13.98 3.51 3.37
C GLN A 102 12.73 4.33 3.02
N ARG A 103 12.39 4.33 1.74
CA ARG A 103 11.27 5.10 1.20
C ARG A 103 10.39 4.21 0.33
N ARG A 104 9.07 4.44 0.38
CA ARG A 104 8.11 3.89 -0.56
C ARG A 104 7.23 4.99 -1.13
N LEU A 105 7.11 5.01 -2.43
CA LEU A 105 6.17 5.87 -3.14
C LEU A 105 4.84 5.15 -3.33
N ALA A 106 3.74 5.88 -3.25
CA ALA A 106 2.43 5.37 -3.56
C ALA A 106 1.63 6.36 -4.41
N GLU A 107 1.05 5.86 -5.47
CA GLU A 107 0.04 6.54 -6.28
C GLU A 107 -1.32 5.93 -5.94
N ALA A 108 -2.35 6.75 -5.91
CA ALA A 108 -3.71 6.33 -5.60
C ALA A 108 -4.66 6.69 -6.73
N LYS A 109 -5.66 5.85 -6.96
CA LYS A 109 -6.70 6.07 -7.96
C LYS A 109 -8.05 5.62 -7.43
N ILE A 110 -9.11 6.35 -7.79
CA ILE A 110 -10.47 5.78 -7.72
C ILE A 110 -10.62 4.87 -8.94
N GLU A 111 -10.97 3.61 -8.69
CA GLU A 111 -11.05 2.59 -9.72
C GLU A 111 -12.02 2.97 -10.86
N ASP A 112 -11.49 3.08 -12.07
CA ASP A 112 -12.24 3.35 -13.30
C ASP A 112 -11.74 2.48 -14.48
N GLY A 113 -11.42 1.24 -14.17
CA GLY A 113 -11.03 0.21 -15.11
C GLY A 113 -9.54 0.11 -15.41
N PRO A 114 -9.15 -0.97 -16.11
CA PRO A 114 -7.75 -1.35 -16.30
C PRO A 114 -6.88 -0.28 -16.99
N SER A 115 -7.42 0.43 -17.96
CA SER A 115 -6.68 1.48 -18.67
C SER A 115 -6.40 2.70 -17.76
N TYR A 116 -7.28 2.97 -16.80
CA TYR A 116 -7.07 4.04 -15.82
C TYR A 116 -6.01 3.66 -14.79
N HIS A 117 -6.01 2.40 -14.38
CA HIS A 117 -4.97 1.83 -13.54
C HIS A 117 -3.58 1.95 -14.17
N VAL A 118 -3.45 1.67 -15.48
CA VAL A 118 -2.17 1.85 -16.21
C VAL A 118 -1.70 3.30 -16.20
N LYS A 119 -2.62 4.30 -16.22
CA LYS A 119 -2.23 5.71 -16.08
C LYS A 119 -1.60 6.00 -14.71
N GLY A 120 -2.14 5.42 -13.63
CA GLY A 120 -1.52 5.51 -12.30
C GLY A 120 -0.12 4.89 -12.27
N LEU A 121 0.03 3.73 -12.88
CA LEU A 121 1.34 3.07 -13.03
C LEU A 121 2.32 3.94 -13.84
N ASP A 122 1.83 4.60 -14.89
CA ASP A 122 2.62 5.54 -15.70
C ASP A 122 3.09 6.75 -14.91
N GLN A 123 2.26 7.27 -14.01
CA GLN A 123 2.63 8.36 -13.11
C GLN A 123 3.67 7.89 -12.10
N LEU A 124 3.40 6.77 -11.42
CA LEU A 124 4.26 6.22 -10.38
C LEU A 124 5.67 5.91 -10.90
N LEU A 125 5.77 5.11 -11.97
CA LEU A 125 7.07 4.64 -12.50
C LEU A 125 7.70 5.60 -13.50
N GLY A 126 6.90 6.37 -14.23
CA GLY A 126 7.39 7.23 -15.29
C GLY A 126 7.70 8.65 -14.87
N ARG A 127 7.13 9.13 -13.77
CA ARG A 127 7.32 10.50 -13.30
C ARG A 127 7.97 10.59 -11.93
N TYR A 128 7.52 9.78 -10.96
CA TYR A 128 7.86 9.96 -9.56
C TYR A 128 9.04 9.11 -9.12
N SER A 129 9.13 7.87 -9.59
CA SER A 129 10.24 7.01 -9.25
C SER A 129 11.53 7.49 -9.92
N THR A 130 12.63 7.41 -9.16
CA THR A 130 13.98 7.67 -9.64
C THR A 130 14.77 6.37 -9.90
N GLY A 131 14.14 5.21 -9.65
CA GLY A 131 14.79 3.90 -9.70
C GLY A 131 15.66 3.59 -8.48
N ARG A 132 15.61 4.40 -7.42
CA ARG A 132 16.29 4.10 -6.15
C ARG A 132 15.43 3.26 -5.21
N ASP A 133 14.09 3.34 -5.37
CA ASP A 133 13.12 2.65 -4.53
C ASP A 133 12.76 1.32 -5.22
N ARG A 134 13.04 0.19 -4.57
CA ARG A 134 12.76 -1.15 -5.13
C ARG A 134 11.29 -1.53 -5.07
N TYR A 135 10.51 -0.87 -4.22
CA TYR A 135 9.10 -1.17 -3.98
C TYR A 135 8.26 0.08 -4.06
N ALA A 136 7.07 -0.04 -4.64
CA ALA A 136 6.10 1.04 -4.74
C ALA A 136 4.68 0.48 -4.55
N TRP A 137 3.72 1.35 -4.23
CA TRP A 137 2.29 0.99 -4.15
C TRP A 137 1.48 1.69 -5.23
N LEU A 138 0.51 0.98 -5.77
CA LEU A 138 -0.57 1.55 -6.57
C LEU A 138 -1.90 1.17 -5.91
N LEU A 139 -2.55 2.16 -5.29
CA LEU A 139 -3.78 2.00 -4.52
C LEU A 139 -4.99 2.21 -5.41
N GLU A 140 -5.95 1.29 -5.36
CA GLU A 140 -7.23 1.37 -6.07
C GLU A 140 -8.38 1.44 -5.08
N TYR A 141 -8.99 2.61 -4.96
CA TYR A 141 -10.21 2.80 -4.17
C TYR A 141 -11.43 2.35 -4.97
N VAL A 142 -11.94 1.17 -4.65
CA VAL A 142 -13.03 0.52 -5.41
C VAL A 142 -14.37 0.88 -4.82
N LYS A 143 -15.08 1.82 -5.43
CA LYS A 143 -16.42 2.29 -5.03
C LYS A 143 -17.57 1.63 -5.81
N LYS A 144 -17.25 0.64 -6.62
CA LYS A 144 -18.20 -0.12 -7.45
C LYS A 144 -18.26 -1.56 -6.96
N PRO A 145 -19.37 -2.27 -7.18
CA PRO A 145 -19.50 -3.65 -6.71
C PRO A 145 -18.48 -4.58 -7.38
N ASN A 146 -18.20 -5.70 -6.69
CA ASN A 146 -17.41 -6.81 -7.22
C ASN A 146 -15.92 -6.50 -7.42
N ILE A 147 -15.27 -6.05 -6.36
CA ILE A 147 -13.82 -5.75 -6.34
C ILE A 147 -12.98 -6.90 -6.91
N LYS A 148 -13.34 -8.17 -6.64
CA LYS A 148 -12.62 -9.33 -7.15
C LYS A 148 -12.49 -9.28 -8.67
N ASN A 149 -13.60 -9.17 -9.38
CA ASN A 149 -13.60 -9.17 -10.85
C ASN A 149 -12.89 -7.94 -11.42
N ARG A 150 -12.91 -6.81 -10.71
CA ARG A 150 -12.21 -5.58 -11.11
C ARG A 150 -10.71 -5.74 -11.04
N LEU A 151 -10.21 -6.28 -9.94
CA LEU A 151 -8.78 -6.54 -9.78
C LEU A 151 -8.28 -7.66 -10.72
N GLU A 152 -9.09 -8.70 -10.94
CA GLU A 152 -8.79 -9.74 -11.94
C GLU A 152 -8.72 -9.15 -13.37
N ALA A 153 -9.61 -8.22 -13.72
CA ALA A 153 -9.58 -7.53 -15.01
C ALA A 153 -8.35 -6.62 -15.14
N ILE A 154 -7.97 -5.90 -14.08
CA ILE A 154 -6.74 -5.10 -14.04
C ILE A 154 -5.53 -6.00 -14.24
N ARG A 155 -5.41 -7.08 -13.47
CA ARG A 155 -4.31 -8.05 -13.56
C ARG A 155 -4.19 -8.65 -14.97
N ALA A 156 -5.29 -9.14 -15.53
CA ALA A 156 -5.30 -9.69 -16.87
C ALA A 156 -4.90 -8.66 -17.96
N HIS A 157 -5.29 -7.41 -17.77
CA HIS A 157 -4.89 -6.33 -18.67
C HIS A 157 -3.39 -6.03 -18.57
N LEU A 158 -2.84 -5.93 -17.37
CA LEU A 158 -1.40 -5.75 -17.15
C LEU A 158 -0.60 -6.89 -17.79
N ASP A 159 -1.05 -8.13 -17.59
CA ASP A 159 -0.39 -9.31 -18.17
C ASP A 159 -0.44 -9.33 -19.69
N LYS A 160 -1.49 -8.78 -20.28
CA LYS A 160 -1.64 -8.66 -21.73
C LYS A 160 -0.79 -7.55 -22.34
N VAL A 161 -0.78 -6.35 -21.73
CA VAL A 161 -0.15 -5.15 -22.34
C VAL A 161 1.28 -4.92 -21.89
N LYS A 162 1.69 -5.52 -20.76
CA LYS A 162 3.04 -5.40 -20.17
C LYS A 162 3.53 -3.94 -20.09
N PRO A 163 2.76 -3.04 -19.45
CA PRO A 163 3.13 -1.63 -19.40
C PRO A 163 4.44 -1.42 -18.62
N ARG A 164 5.13 -0.33 -18.91
CA ARG A 164 6.34 0.06 -18.19
C ARG A 164 7.40 -1.04 -18.09
N ASN A 165 7.68 -1.74 -19.18
CA ASN A 165 8.65 -2.83 -19.25
C ASN A 165 8.39 -3.93 -18.19
N GLN A 166 7.11 -4.26 -17.95
CA GLN A 166 6.73 -5.33 -17.02
C GLN A 166 7.46 -6.64 -17.36
N LYS A 167 8.02 -7.26 -16.34
CA LYS A 167 8.75 -8.53 -16.41
C LYS A 167 7.88 -9.66 -15.90
N GLY A 168 7.61 -10.62 -16.77
CA GLY A 168 6.73 -11.74 -16.41
C GLY A 168 5.26 -11.34 -16.23
N ASP A 169 4.45 -12.24 -15.73
CA ASP A 169 3.06 -12.00 -15.39
C ASP A 169 2.94 -11.48 -13.95
N CYS A 170 1.82 -10.83 -13.65
CA CYS A 170 1.48 -10.46 -12.27
C CYS A 170 1.43 -11.72 -11.39
N ARG A 171 1.94 -11.61 -10.19
CA ARG A 171 1.96 -12.70 -9.21
C ARG A 171 1.13 -12.37 -7.98
N ASP A 172 0.73 -13.40 -7.25
CA ASP A 172 0.04 -13.22 -5.99
C ASP A 172 0.97 -12.55 -4.97
N HIS A 173 0.39 -11.85 -4.01
CA HIS A 173 1.15 -11.26 -2.94
C HIS A 173 1.80 -12.36 -2.07
N ASP A 174 3.08 -12.20 -1.72
CA ASP A 174 3.88 -13.24 -1.06
C ASP A 174 3.29 -13.66 0.31
N GLN A 175 2.60 -12.75 1.01
CA GLN A 175 1.89 -13.01 2.26
C GLN A 175 0.41 -13.34 2.06
N HIS A 176 -0.03 -13.51 0.81
CA HIS A 176 -1.42 -13.79 0.44
C HIS A 176 -2.44 -12.78 1.00
N LEU A 177 -2.03 -11.50 1.10
CA LEU A 177 -2.93 -10.43 1.54
C LEU A 177 -4.08 -10.27 0.54
N LYS A 178 -5.27 -10.08 1.07
CA LYS A 178 -6.49 -10.03 0.27
C LYS A 178 -6.52 -8.75 -0.58
N TRP A 179 -6.85 -8.88 -1.85
CA TRP A 179 -6.89 -7.79 -2.84
C TRP A 179 -5.53 -7.16 -3.16
N PHE A 180 -4.44 -7.86 -2.81
CA PHE A 180 -3.07 -7.48 -3.13
C PHE A 180 -2.48 -8.41 -4.18
N PHE A 181 -1.72 -7.85 -5.13
CA PHE A 181 -0.90 -8.61 -6.07
C PHE A 181 0.31 -7.78 -6.50
N HIS A 182 1.30 -8.42 -7.11
CA HIS A 182 2.53 -7.76 -7.55
C HIS A 182 2.70 -7.77 -9.07
N SER A 183 3.37 -6.74 -9.59
CA SER A 183 4.01 -6.74 -10.90
C SER A 183 5.44 -6.21 -10.80
N ASP A 184 6.34 -6.77 -11.58
CA ASP A 184 7.74 -6.38 -11.62
C ASP A 184 8.04 -5.59 -12.88
N HIS A 185 8.76 -4.47 -12.77
CA HIS A 185 9.04 -3.56 -13.87
C HIS A 185 10.52 -3.22 -13.94
N LEU A 186 11.04 -3.08 -15.16
CA LEU A 186 12.39 -2.56 -15.37
C LEU A 186 12.33 -1.04 -15.55
N HIS A 187 12.84 -0.32 -14.56
CA HIS A 187 12.93 1.14 -14.61
C HIS A 187 13.98 1.61 -15.62
N SER A 188 13.88 2.85 -16.08
CA SER A 188 14.85 3.45 -17.02
C SER A 188 16.28 3.56 -16.47
N SER A 189 16.44 3.49 -15.14
CA SER A 189 17.76 3.38 -14.49
C SER A 189 18.43 2.02 -14.66
N GLY A 190 17.73 1.00 -15.15
CA GLY A 190 18.19 -0.39 -15.20
C GLY A 190 17.83 -1.21 -13.96
N GLU A 191 17.27 -0.59 -12.93
CA GLU A 191 16.86 -1.27 -11.69
C GLU A 191 15.45 -1.87 -11.82
N GLN A 192 15.22 -2.97 -11.12
CA GLN A 192 13.89 -3.58 -11.02
C GLN A 192 13.09 -2.95 -9.89
N ILE A 193 11.85 -2.60 -10.19
CA ILE A 193 10.87 -2.10 -9.20
C ILE A 193 9.71 -3.07 -9.14
N THR A 194 9.38 -3.53 -7.94
CA THR A 194 8.16 -4.28 -7.66
C THR A 194 7.05 -3.32 -7.23
N VAL A 195 5.94 -3.34 -7.96
CA VAL A 195 4.74 -2.60 -7.62
C VAL A 195 3.75 -3.53 -6.94
N THR A 196 3.37 -3.21 -5.70
CA THR A 196 2.24 -3.84 -5.03
C THR A 196 0.97 -3.08 -5.43
N HIS A 197 0.07 -3.77 -6.12
CA HIS A 197 -1.26 -3.28 -6.46
C HIS A 197 -2.21 -3.63 -5.32
N VAL A 198 -2.95 -2.66 -4.83
CA VAL A 198 -3.78 -2.79 -3.62
C VAL A 198 -5.19 -2.32 -3.92
N GLY A 199 -6.16 -3.22 -3.84
CA GLY A 199 -7.58 -2.87 -3.91
C GLY A 199 -8.15 -2.62 -2.51
N ILE A 200 -8.85 -1.51 -2.33
CA ILE A 200 -9.57 -1.17 -1.09
C ILE A 200 -11.05 -1.08 -1.42
N ASN A 201 -11.86 -1.98 -0.85
CA ASN A 201 -13.28 -2.10 -1.17
C ASN A 201 -14.12 -1.07 -0.40
N LEU A 202 -14.42 0.05 -1.04
CA LEU A 202 -15.25 1.12 -0.49
C LEU A 202 -16.69 1.08 -1.05
N TYR A 203 -17.09 0.00 -1.71
CA TYR A 203 -18.49 -0.19 -2.08
C TYR A 203 -19.29 -0.56 -0.83
N PRO A 204 -20.25 0.30 -0.41
CA PRO A 204 -21.00 0.05 0.81
C PRO A 204 -21.77 -1.27 0.70
N PRO A 205 -21.85 -2.07 1.77
CA PRO A 205 -22.74 -3.22 1.79
C PRO A 205 -24.16 -2.73 1.52
N ALA A 206 -24.92 -3.44 0.68
CA ALA A 206 -26.31 -3.11 0.41
C ALA A 206 -27.02 -2.93 1.76
N GLN A 207 -27.55 -1.74 2.03
CA GLN A 207 -28.39 -1.53 3.20
C GLN A 207 -29.50 -2.61 3.13
N ALA A 208 -29.53 -3.48 4.10
CA ALA A 208 -30.62 -4.44 4.21
C ALA A 208 -31.90 -3.61 4.14
N ALA A 209 -32.71 -3.83 3.10
CA ALA A 209 -33.95 -3.13 2.92
C ALA A 209 -34.72 -3.27 4.25
N VAL A 210 -34.86 -2.18 4.96
CA VAL A 210 -35.66 -2.12 6.18
C VAL A 210 -37.07 -2.50 5.71
N ARG A 211 -37.44 -3.75 5.93
CA ARG A 211 -38.83 -4.18 5.71
C ARG A 211 -39.67 -3.44 6.74
N THR A 212 -40.26 -2.34 6.30
CA THR A 212 -41.39 -1.69 6.99
C THR A 212 -42.63 -2.56 6.93
#